data_f0ec8de0d1b6d88b4d9e22801d7c00c7
#
_entry.id   f0ec8de0d1b6d88b4d9e22801d7c00c7
#
_cell.length_a   1.000
_cell.length_b   1.000
_cell.length_c   1.000
_cell.angle_alpha   90.00
_cell.angle_beta   90.00
_cell.angle_gamma   90.00
#
_symmetry.space_group_name_H-M   'P 1'
#
loop_
_entity.id
_entity.type
_entity.pdbx_description
1 polymer ?
#
loop_
_entity_poly.entity_id
_entity_poly.type
_entity_poly.pdbx_seq_one_letter_code
_entity_poly.pdbx_strand_id
1 'polypeptide(L)'
;MKYLFYRLIIYLDTASENDTNYNIAWFMANNFKRVAKMGISELAKACFVSPATISRFCRAIGYENFAHLKQECTLYRTNSNRYTSLANVPEKDILKNPAQATKEYTQMVARTIEEMNQHLDWHEIDACLKLIHDSDNVSFFGTQFSHSAALHFQTDLMMMDKFVVAHMDVDRQIECAKGLDQNAVAIIISVNGNYERTCPKALSLIRKSGAKSVLITSNPTIDLVRKVDHVIRIGDKAHMKMGKHTLLTVIELRACRYFALYSHENRV
;
A
#
# COMPACT_ATOMS: atom_id res chain seq x y z
N MET A 1 9.53 8.63 3.06
CA MET A 1 9.83 8.30 4.48
C MET A 1 9.14 7.00 4.93
N LYS A 2 7.81 6.91 4.93
CA LYS A 2 7.10 5.63 5.25
C LYS A 2 7.54 4.47 4.36
N TYR A 3 8.08 4.76 3.18
CA TYR A 3 8.49 3.77 2.20
C TYR A 3 9.77 3.01 2.60
N LEU A 4 10.78 3.67 3.18
CA LEU A 4 11.96 2.99 3.71
C LEU A 4 11.61 2.03 4.85
N PHE A 5 10.76 2.47 5.80
CA PHE A 5 10.29 1.58 6.86
C PHE A 5 9.54 0.37 6.31
N TYR A 6 8.68 0.60 5.33
CA TYR A 6 7.94 -0.47 4.68
C TYR A 6 8.87 -1.49 4.01
N ARG A 7 9.90 -1.02 3.28
CA ARG A 7 10.91 -1.90 2.68
C ARG A 7 11.72 -2.69 3.70
N LEU A 8 12.13 -2.04 4.80
CA LEU A 8 12.84 -2.72 5.88
C LEU A 8 11.96 -3.79 6.55
N ILE A 9 10.69 -3.47 6.83
CA ILE A 9 9.74 -4.42 7.42
C ILE A 9 9.52 -5.61 6.50
N ILE A 10 9.22 -5.38 5.20
CA ILE A 10 9.07 -6.49 4.24
C ILE A 10 10.32 -7.36 4.21
N TYR A 11 11.50 -6.75 4.17
CA TYR A 11 12.75 -7.51 4.14
C TYR A 11 12.91 -8.37 5.39
N LEU A 12 12.65 -7.81 6.57
CA LEU A 12 12.74 -8.52 7.85
C LEU A 12 11.71 -9.65 7.97
N ASP A 13 10.51 -9.46 7.40
CA ASP A 13 9.44 -10.45 7.48
C ASP A 13 9.61 -11.60 6.46
N THR A 14 10.41 -11.39 5.39
CA THR A 14 10.52 -12.36 4.28
C THR A 14 11.91 -12.99 4.12
N ALA A 15 12.97 -12.36 4.66
CA ALA A 15 14.33 -12.87 4.57
C ALA A 15 14.66 -13.83 5.74
N SER A 16 15.63 -14.71 5.50
CA SER A 16 16.17 -15.57 6.57
C SER A 16 16.97 -14.76 7.58
N GLU A 17 16.80 -15.05 8.87
CA GLU A 17 17.56 -14.42 9.96
C GLU A 17 19.08 -14.67 9.86
N ASN A 18 19.49 -15.69 9.14
CA ASN A 18 20.92 -15.99 8.86
C ASN A 18 21.50 -15.17 7.70
N ASP A 19 20.69 -14.37 7.01
CA ASP A 19 21.16 -13.52 5.93
C ASP A 19 21.89 -12.27 6.46
N THR A 20 23.04 -11.98 5.88
CA THR A 20 23.81 -10.76 6.19
C THR A 20 22.99 -9.49 5.99
N ASN A 21 22.15 -9.44 4.97
CA ASN A 21 21.28 -8.30 4.70
C ASN A 21 20.16 -8.19 5.75
N TYR A 22 19.67 -9.31 6.29
CA TYR A 22 18.74 -9.31 7.42
C TYR A 22 19.34 -8.60 8.64
N ASN A 23 20.59 -8.93 8.98
CA ASN A 23 21.30 -8.30 10.10
C ASN A 23 21.49 -6.78 9.88
N ILE A 24 21.75 -6.35 8.66
CA ILE A 24 21.84 -4.91 8.32
C ILE A 24 20.46 -4.25 8.48
N ALA A 25 19.39 -4.86 7.95
CA ALA A 25 18.03 -4.35 8.07
C ALA A 25 17.59 -4.27 9.53
N TRP A 26 17.87 -5.31 10.33
CA TRP A 26 17.61 -5.36 11.77
C TRP A 26 18.33 -4.25 12.54
N PHE A 27 19.63 -4.07 12.29
CA PHE A 27 20.40 -2.98 12.88
C PHE A 27 19.82 -1.62 12.53
N MET A 28 19.48 -1.40 11.25
CA MET A 28 18.89 -0.13 10.80
C MET A 28 17.53 0.13 11.46
N ALA A 29 16.66 -0.87 11.55
CA ALA A 29 15.32 -0.75 12.15
C ALA A 29 15.42 -0.35 13.63
N ASN A 30 16.35 -0.95 14.38
CA ASN A 30 16.55 -0.67 15.79
C ASN A 30 17.33 0.63 16.08
N ASN A 31 18.13 1.10 15.13
CA ASN A 31 19.04 2.24 15.31
C ASN A 31 18.78 3.39 14.34
N PHE A 32 17.57 3.58 13.86
CA PHE A 32 17.25 4.45 12.74
C PHE A 32 17.73 5.90 12.92
N LYS A 33 17.57 6.46 14.13
CA LYS A 33 18.03 7.83 14.46
C LYS A 33 19.55 7.96 14.35
N ARG A 34 20.29 6.89 14.68
CA ARG A 34 21.75 6.81 14.61
C ARG A 34 22.18 6.64 13.14
N VAL A 35 21.58 5.73 12.41
CA VAL A 35 21.85 5.47 11.00
C VAL A 35 21.70 6.74 10.14
N ALA A 36 20.73 7.59 10.42
CA ALA A 36 20.54 8.86 9.73
C ALA A 36 21.76 9.82 9.81
N LYS A 37 22.66 9.61 10.77
CA LYS A 37 23.89 10.41 10.97
C LYS A 37 25.14 9.71 10.42
N MET A 38 25.09 8.38 10.23
CA MET A 38 26.27 7.56 9.88
C MET A 38 26.64 7.70 8.40
N GLY A 39 27.95 7.59 8.12
CA GLY A 39 28.48 7.32 6.79
C GLY A 39 28.40 5.82 6.47
N ILE A 40 28.67 5.47 5.18
CA ILE A 40 28.64 4.06 4.75
C ILE A 40 29.65 3.19 5.50
N SER A 41 30.84 3.72 5.78
CA SER A 41 31.90 3.02 6.52
C SER A 41 31.55 2.81 7.97
N GLU A 42 30.88 3.77 8.59
CA GLU A 42 30.41 3.66 10.00
C GLU A 42 29.28 2.64 10.13
N LEU A 43 28.33 2.64 9.17
CA LEU A 43 27.27 1.64 9.13
C LEU A 43 27.84 0.24 8.90
N ALA A 44 28.77 0.11 7.96
CA ALA A 44 29.45 -1.15 7.67
C ALA A 44 30.16 -1.71 8.91
N LYS A 45 30.93 -0.87 9.62
CA LYS A 45 31.60 -1.23 10.89
C LYS A 45 30.59 -1.66 11.95
N ALA A 46 29.48 -0.93 12.09
CA ALA A 46 28.44 -1.23 13.08
C ALA A 46 27.70 -2.54 12.80
N CYS A 47 27.61 -2.93 11.53
CA CYS A 47 26.99 -4.20 11.11
C CYS A 47 28.01 -5.33 10.90
N PHE A 48 29.31 -5.11 11.19
CA PHE A 48 30.41 -6.08 10.99
C PHE A 48 30.54 -6.58 9.53
N VAL A 49 30.32 -5.68 8.55
CA VAL A 49 30.38 -5.97 7.13
C VAL A 49 31.27 -4.96 6.38
N SER A 50 31.51 -5.21 5.08
CA SER A 50 32.22 -4.25 4.23
C SER A 50 31.29 -3.14 3.71
N PRO A 51 31.81 -1.94 3.35
CA PRO A 51 31.04 -0.91 2.66
C PRO A 51 30.39 -1.39 1.35
N ALA A 52 31.07 -2.32 0.64
CA ALA A 52 30.51 -2.95 -0.56
C ALA A 52 29.27 -3.80 -0.25
N THR A 53 29.24 -4.45 0.91
CA THR A 53 28.05 -5.20 1.38
C THR A 53 26.89 -4.27 1.68
N ILE A 54 27.12 -3.10 2.33
CA ILE A 54 26.10 -2.08 2.52
C ILE A 54 25.56 -1.58 1.15
N SER A 55 26.43 -1.35 0.19
CA SER A 55 25.99 -0.92 -1.16
C SER A 55 25.13 -1.98 -1.87
N ARG A 56 25.44 -3.27 -1.69
CA ARG A 56 24.61 -4.38 -2.19
C ARG A 56 23.27 -4.44 -1.47
N PHE A 57 23.27 -4.31 -0.15
CA PHE A 57 22.05 -4.23 0.65
C PHE A 57 21.14 -3.09 0.20
N CYS A 58 21.67 -1.87 -0.03
CA CYS A 58 20.87 -0.76 -0.53
C CYS A 58 20.12 -1.13 -1.82
N ARG A 59 20.80 -1.81 -2.75
CA ARG A 59 20.19 -2.28 -3.99
C ARG A 59 19.15 -3.38 -3.75
N ALA A 60 19.43 -4.31 -2.84
CA ALA A 60 18.51 -5.40 -2.49
C ALA A 60 17.19 -4.88 -1.91
N ILE A 61 17.21 -3.75 -1.18
CA ILE A 61 15.99 -3.09 -0.69
C ILE A 61 15.48 -1.98 -1.63
N GLY A 62 15.94 -1.95 -2.91
CA GLY A 62 15.43 -1.11 -3.98
C GLY A 62 15.91 0.34 -3.98
N TYR A 63 17.09 0.64 -3.40
CA TYR A 63 17.78 1.92 -3.53
C TYR A 63 18.95 1.80 -4.51
N GLU A 64 19.20 2.81 -5.32
CA GLU A 64 20.32 2.82 -6.27
C GLU A 64 21.67 2.70 -5.55
N ASN A 65 21.79 3.39 -4.44
CA ASN A 65 23.03 3.47 -3.66
C ASN A 65 22.78 3.93 -2.23
N PHE A 66 23.81 3.96 -1.40
CA PHE A 66 23.74 4.42 -0.02
C PHE A 66 23.35 5.91 0.12
N ALA A 67 23.76 6.77 -0.81
CA ALA A 67 23.41 8.19 -0.76
C ALA A 67 21.90 8.40 -0.91
N HIS A 68 21.26 7.66 -1.84
CA HIS A 68 19.81 7.66 -2.02
C HIS A 68 19.07 7.17 -0.76
N LEU A 69 19.50 6.05 -0.17
CA LEU A 69 18.95 5.55 1.10
C LEU A 69 19.13 6.57 2.23
N LYS A 70 20.29 7.23 2.31
CA LYS A 70 20.59 8.20 3.34
C LYS A 70 19.72 9.48 3.25
N GLN A 71 19.33 9.90 2.05
CA GLN A 71 18.37 10.99 1.88
C GLN A 71 17.03 10.68 2.59
N GLU A 72 16.50 9.46 2.43
CA GLU A 72 15.29 9.01 3.15
C GLU A 72 15.49 9.01 4.67
N CYS A 73 16.64 8.55 5.15
CA CYS A 73 16.98 8.58 6.58
C CYS A 73 17.07 10.01 7.13
N THR A 74 17.60 10.94 6.34
CA THR A 74 17.73 12.36 6.75
C THR A 74 16.36 13.04 6.82
N LEU A 75 15.48 12.78 5.87
CA LEU A 75 14.09 13.25 5.89
C LEU A 75 13.35 12.75 7.15
N TYR A 76 13.64 11.52 7.59
CA TYR A 76 13.11 11.00 8.84
C TYR A 76 13.58 11.80 10.06
N ARG A 77 14.85 12.21 10.12
CA ARG A 77 15.42 12.95 11.24
C ARG A 77 14.86 14.36 11.35
N THR A 78 14.69 15.05 10.21
CA THR A 78 14.28 16.45 10.16
C THR A 78 12.79 16.67 10.35
N ASN A 79 11.98 15.63 10.18
CA ASN A 79 10.53 15.74 10.32
C ASN A 79 10.11 15.58 11.78
N SER A 80 10.07 16.68 12.53
CA SER A 80 9.63 16.72 13.94
C SER A 80 8.15 16.38 14.13
N ASN A 81 7.33 16.53 13.09
CA ASN A 81 5.88 16.28 13.13
C ASN A 81 5.47 14.87 12.73
N ARG A 82 6.29 13.85 13.03
CA ARG A 82 6.02 12.45 12.66
C ARG A 82 4.70 11.93 13.21
N TYR A 83 4.41 12.27 14.45
CA TYR A 83 3.19 11.85 15.13
C TYR A 83 1.93 12.51 14.54
N THR A 84 1.99 13.79 14.20
CA THR A 84 0.84 14.52 13.63
C THR A 84 0.43 14.00 12.25
N SER A 85 1.36 13.34 11.53
CA SER A 85 1.04 12.68 10.25
C SER A 85 0.52 11.27 10.40
N LEU A 86 0.64 10.65 11.58
CA LEU A 86 0.21 9.28 11.88
C LEU A 86 -1.09 9.25 12.67
N ALA A 87 -1.26 10.21 13.59
CA ALA A 87 -2.38 10.26 14.50
C ALA A 87 -3.47 11.19 13.97
N ASN A 88 -4.69 10.68 13.88
CA ASN A 88 -5.87 11.48 13.62
C ASN A 88 -6.39 12.16 14.89
N VAL A 89 -5.79 11.85 16.04
CA VAL A 89 -6.08 12.43 17.36
C VAL A 89 -4.87 13.23 17.81
N PRO A 90 -5.01 14.48 18.24
CA PRO A 90 -3.91 15.26 18.79
C PRO A 90 -3.33 14.60 20.05
N GLU A 91 -2.01 14.55 20.16
CA GLU A 91 -1.30 13.95 21.30
C GLU A 91 -1.77 14.52 22.65
N LYS A 92 -1.93 15.85 22.72
CA LYS A 92 -2.39 16.53 23.93
C LYS A 92 -3.78 16.07 24.40
N ASP A 93 -4.68 15.73 23.48
CA ASP A 93 -6.05 15.36 23.80
C ASP A 93 -6.09 13.91 24.29
N ILE A 94 -5.35 13.00 23.66
CA ILE A 94 -5.25 11.61 24.12
C ILE A 94 -4.53 11.50 25.47
N LEU A 95 -3.54 12.37 25.76
CA LEU A 95 -2.86 12.42 27.03
C LEU A 95 -3.75 12.98 28.14
N LYS A 96 -4.53 14.03 27.86
CA LYS A 96 -5.35 14.72 28.86
C LYS A 96 -6.63 13.96 29.19
N ASN A 97 -7.33 13.46 28.19
CA ASN A 97 -8.58 12.72 28.36
C ASN A 97 -8.75 11.65 27.27
N PRO A 98 -8.17 10.45 27.47
CA PRO A 98 -8.19 9.40 26.45
C PRO A 98 -9.63 8.93 26.12
N ALA A 99 -10.55 8.91 27.07
CA ALA A 99 -11.92 8.49 26.84
C ALA A 99 -12.67 9.46 25.91
N GLN A 100 -12.54 10.77 26.13
CA GLN A 100 -13.14 11.78 25.27
C GLN A 100 -12.51 11.78 23.88
N ALA A 101 -11.17 11.73 23.79
CA ALA A 101 -10.44 11.65 22.54
C ALA A 101 -10.83 10.41 21.71
N THR A 102 -11.01 9.25 22.35
CA THR A 102 -11.52 8.03 21.71
C THR A 102 -12.93 8.22 21.18
N LYS A 103 -13.83 8.81 21.97
CA LYS A 103 -15.20 9.07 21.54
C LYS A 103 -15.26 9.97 20.31
N GLU A 104 -14.49 11.06 20.31
CA GLU A 104 -14.43 11.99 19.17
C GLU A 104 -13.85 11.32 17.92
N TYR A 105 -12.80 10.52 18.08
CA TYR A 105 -12.20 9.75 16.99
C TYR A 105 -13.18 8.75 16.38
N THR A 106 -13.87 7.95 17.19
CA THR A 106 -14.84 6.96 16.70
C THR A 106 -16.04 7.61 16.02
N GLN A 107 -16.52 8.75 16.53
CA GLN A 107 -17.56 9.53 15.86
C GLN A 107 -17.09 10.08 14.51
N MET A 108 -15.85 10.54 14.41
CA MET A 108 -15.27 11.01 13.15
C MET A 108 -15.16 9.86 12.14
N VAL A 109 -14.73 8.67 12.57
CA VAL A 109 -14.68 7.48 11.71
C VAL A 109 -16.08 7.12 11.21
N ALA A 110 -17.08 7.06 12.09
CA ALA A 110 -18.45 6.74 11.72
C ALA A 110 -19.00 7.71 10.67
N ARG A 111 -18.86 9.02 10.89
CA ARG A 111 -19.28 10.05 9.92
C ARG A 111 -18.58 9.89 8.58
N THR A 112 -17.27 9.62 8.58
CA THR A 112 -16.52 9.44 7.33
C THR A 112 -17.00 8.22 6.54
N ILE A 113 -17.39 7.14 7.23
CA ILE A 113 -17.98 5.95 6.58
C ILE A 113 -19.36 6.26 6.03
N GLU A 114 -20.20 6.99 6.78
CA GLU A 114 -21.51 7.43 6.31
C GLU A 114 -21.42 8.33 5.08
N GLU A 115 -20.50 9.31 5.09
CA GLU A 115 -20.27 10.21 3.96
C GLU A 115 -19.70 9.48 2.73
N MET A 116 -18.93 8.41 2.93
CA MET A 116 -18.44 7.57 1.83
C MET A 116 -19.60 7.04 0.97
N ASN A 117 -20.74 6.71 1.56
CA ASN A 117 -21.91 6.20 0.82
C ASN A 117 -22.38 7.16 -0.28
N GLN A 118 -22.15 8.48 -0.12
CA GLN A 118 -22.49 9.50 -1.12
C GLN A 118 -21.58 9.46 -2.35
N HIS A 119 -20.41 8.80 -2.23
CA HIS A 119 -19.40 8.70 -3.29
C HIS A 119 -19.34 7.32 -3.96
N LEU A 120 -20.01 6.30 -3.37
CA LEU A 120 -20.04 4.96 -3.91
C LEU A 120 -20.96 4.89 -5.13
N ASP A 121 -20.37 4.59 -6.27
CA ASP A 121 -21.07 4.23 -7.49
C ASP A 121 -21.14 2.71 -7.61
N TRP A 122 -22.31 2.15 -7.35
CA TRP A 122 -22.53 0.70 -7.42
C TRP A 122 -22.45 0.17 -8.85
N HIS A 123 -22.73 0.99 -9.87
CA HIS A 123 -22.55 0.59 -11.26
C HIS A 123 -21.06 0.37 -11.58
N GLU A 124 -20.19 1.29 -11.14
CA GLU A 124 -18.74 1.15 -11.28
C GLU A 124 -18.18 -0.01 -10.43
N ILE A 125 -18.75 -0.24 -9.24
CA ILE A 125 -18.38 -1.38 -8.41
C ILE A 125 -18.74 -2.70 -9.09
N ASP A 126 -19.96 -2.85 -9.59
CA ASP A 126 -20.42 -4.06 -10.26
C ASP A 126 -19.63 -4.31 -11.56
N ALA A 127 -19.34 -3.27 -12.34
CA ALA A 127 -18.47 -3.36 -13.52
C ALA A 127 -17.07 -3.89 -13.16
N CYS A 128 -16.48 -3.38 -12.08
CA CYS A 128 -15.20 -3.87 -11.58
C CYS A 128 -15.28 -5.32 -11.10
N LEU A 129 -16.33 -5.72 -10.36
CA LEU A 129 -16.52 -7.10 -9.90
C LEU A 129 -16.71 -8.05 -11.08
N LYS A 130 -17.40 -7.62 -12.14
CA LYS A 130 -17.52 -8.37 -13.39
C LYS A 130 -16.18 -8.56 -14.07
N LEU A 131 -15.34 -7.52 -14.18
CA LEU A 131 -13.98 -7.65 -14.71
C LEU A 131 -13.16 -8.67 -13.91
N ILE A 132 -13.24 -8.63 -12.57
CA ILE A 132 -12.57 -9.62 -11.72
C ILE A 132 -13.09 -11.02 -12.00
N HIS A 133 -14.40 -11.20 -12.14
CA HIS A 133 -15.02 -12.50 -12.39
C HIS A 133 -14.61 -13.09 -13.73
N ASP A 134 -14.69 -12.32 -14.79
CA ASP A 134 -14.50 -12.76 -16.17
C ASP A 134 -13.03 -13.00 -16.56
N SER A 135 -12.07 -12.39 -15.85
CA SER A 135 -10.64 -12.50 -16.19
C SER A 135 -9.92 -13.54 -15.37
N ASP A 136 -9.12 -14.39 -16.02
CA ASP A 136 -8.23 -15.36 -15.35
C ASP A 136 -6.94 -14.74 -14.83
N ASN A 137 -6.62 -13.50 -15.25
CA ASN A 137 -5.40 -12.79 -14.85
C ASN A 137 -5.75 -11.47 -14.15
N VAL A 138 -6.01 -11.54 -12.85
CA VAL A 138 -6.34 -10.37 -12.02
C VAL A 138 -5.23 -10.10 -11.02
N SER A 139 -4.73 -8.86 -11.01
CA SER A 139 -3.64 -8.47 -10.12
C SER A 139 -3.94 -7.16 -9.39
N PHE A 140 -3.65 -7.17 -8.08
CA PHE A 140 -3.76 -6.00 -7.22
C PHE A 140 -2.41 -5.31 -7.05
N PHE A 141 -2.43 -4.00 -7.13
CA PHE A 141 -1.28 -3.13 -7.01
C PHE A 141 -1.51 -2.11 -5.89
N GLY A 142 -0.67 -2.13 -4.89
CA GLY A 142 -0.76 -1.23 -3.75
C GLY A 142 0.45 -1.36 -2.83
N THR A 143 0.64 -0.40 -1.94
CA THR A 143 1.73 -0.42 -0.97
C THR A 143 1.22 -0.19 0.44
N GLN A 144 1.91 -0.75 1.43
CA GLN A 144 1.58 -0.58 2.85
C GLN A 144 0.13 -1.02 3.12
N PHE A 145 -0.67 -0.14 3.72
CA PHE A 145 -2.06 -0.43 4.07
C PHE A 145 -2.93 -0.79 2.85
N SER A 146 -2.69 -0.18 1.70
CA SER A 146 -3.41 -0.53 0.46
C SER A 146 -3.14 -1.98 0.04
N HIS A 147 -1.90 -2.46 0.22
CA HIS A 147 -1.59 -3.88 -0.01
C HIS A 147 -2.25 -4.79 1.03
N SER A 148 -2.26 -4.40 2.32
CA SER A 148 -2.96 -5.20 3.36
C SER A 148 -4.45 -5.35 3.04
N ALA A 149 -5.10 -4.30 2.55
CA ALA A 149 -6.49 -4.35 2.11
C ALA A 149 -6.67 -5.23 0.85
N ALA A 150 -5.71 -5.17 -0.09
CA ALA A 150 -5.70 -6.07 -1.25
C ALA A 150 -5.56 -7.53 -0.86
N LEU A 151 -4.68 -7.84 0.10
CA LEU A 151 -4.49 -9.21 0.62
C LEU A 151 -5.76 -9.73 1.30
N HIS A 152 -6.46 -8.88 2.05
CA HIS A 152 -7.75 -9.25 2.64
C HIS A 152 -8.75 -9.63 1.55
N PHE A 153 -8.94 -8.78 0.55
CA PHE A 153 -9.85 -9.07 -0.57
C PHE A 153 -9.40 -10.27 -1.41
N GLN A 154 -8.10 -10.48 -1.61
CA GLN A 154 -7.56 -11.69 -2.25
C GLN A 154 -7.99 -12.95 -1.50
N THR A 155 -7.93 -12.92 -0.15
CA THR A 155 -8.35 -14.04 0.69
C THR A 155 -9.83 -14.32 0.53
N ASP A 156 -10.67 -13.27 0.57
CA ASP A 156 -12.12 -13.41 0.40
C ASP A 156 -12.48 -13.98 -0.99
N LEU A 157 -11.84 -13.46 -2.05
CA LEU A 157 -12.05 -13.95 -3.41
C LEU A 157 -11.60 -15.41 -3.57
N MET A 158 -10.47 -15.79 -2.95
CA MET A 158 -9.98 -17.16 -2.98
C MET A 158 -10.93 -18.14 -2.27
N MET A 159 -11.60 -17.70 -1.20
CA MET A 159 -12.66 -18.48 -0.55
C MET A 159 -13.92 -18.65 -1.43
N MET A 160 -14.02 -17.86 -2.49
CA MET A 160 -15.08 -17.90 -3.50
C MET A 160 -14.58 -18.47 -4.85
N ASP A 161 -13.55 -19.31 -4.80
CA ASP A 161 -12.91 -19.97 -5.95
C ASP A 161 -12.34 -19.00 -7.00
N LYS A 162 -12.09 -17.74 -6.63
CA LYS A 162 -11.48 -16.75 -7.51
C LYS A 162 -10.06 -16.40 -7.07
N PHE A 163 -9.07 -16.95 -7.76
CA PHE A 163 -7.68 -16.62 -7.51
C PHE A 163 -7.31 -15.27 -8.14
N VAL A 164 -6.66 -14.42 -7.37
CA VAL A 164 -6.11 -13.13 -7.81
C VAL A 164 -4.72 -12.95 -7.18
N VAL A 165 -3.89 -12.08 -7.75
CA VAL A 165 -2.52 -11.86 -7.28
C VAL A 165 -2.40 -10.53 -6.54
N ALA A 166 -1.77 -10.53 -5.36
CA ALA A 166 -1.46 -9.33 -4.59
C ALA A 166 -0.04 -9.41 -4.00
N HIS A 167 0.96 -8.93 -4.72
CA HIS A 167 2.33 -8.96 -4.25
C HIS A 167 2.64 -7.80 -3.30
N MET A 168 3.25 -8.11 -2.15
CA MET A 168 3.70 -7.10 -1.17
C MET A 168 4.93 -6.34 -1.68
N ASP A 169 5.88 -7.07 -2.24
CA ASP A 169 7.14 -6.51 -2.71
C ASP A 169 6.98 -5.75 -4.03
N VAL A 170 7.63 -4.58 -4.12
CA VAL A 170 7.50 -3.68 -5.28
C VAL A 170 8.15 -4.28 -6.53
N ASP A 171 9.26 -5.00 -6.39
CA ASP A 171 9.92 -5.61 -7.54
C ASP A 171 9.07 -6.75 -8.09
N ARG A 172 8.41 -7.53 -7.21
CA ARG A 172 7.40 -8.52 -7.63
C ARG A 172 6.17 -7.87 -8.28
N GLN A 173 5.72 -6.70 -7.80
CA GLN A 173 4.67 -5.95 -8.48
C GLN A 173 5.11 -5.51 -9.89
N ILE A 174 6.37 -5.10 -10.06
CA ILE A 174 6.92 -4.75 -11.38
C ILE A 174 6.97 -5.97 -12.30
N GLU A 175 7.45 -7.12 -11.82
CA GLU A 175 7.45 -8.36 -12.61
C GLU A 175 6.02 -8.80 -12.97
N CYS A 176 5.10 -8.75 -12.03
CA CYS A 176 3.69 -9.01 -12.27
C CYS A 176 3.11 -8.09 -13.37
N ALA A 177 3.42 -6.79 -13.29
CA ALA A 177 2.96 -5.82 -14.29
C ALA A 177 3.55 -6.04 -15.70
N LYS A 178 4.72 -6.70 -15.83
CA LYS A 178 5.28 -7.12 -17.12
C LYS A 178 4.50 -8.28 -17.74
N GLY A 179 3.91 -9.13 -16.92
CA GLY A 179 3.12 -10.30 -17.35
C GLY A 179 1.66 -10.01 -17.66
N LEU A 180 1.21 -8.76 -17.54
CA LEU A 180 -0.14 -8.35 -17.91
C LEU A 180 -0.28 -8.20 -19.43
N ASP A 181 -1.44 -8.54 -19.94
CA ASP A 181 -1.85 -8.34 -21.32
C ASP A 181 -3.24 -7.68 -21.42
N GLN A 182 -3.79 -7.59 -22.63
CA GLN A 182 -5.10 -6.99 -22.88
C GLN A 182 -6.29 -7.72 -22.24
N ASN A 183 -6.12 -8.99 -21.82
CA ASN A 183 -7.14 -9.80 -21.17
C ASN A 183 -7.04 -9.72 -19.63
N ALA A 184 -5.96 -9.10 -19.13
CA ALA A 184 -5.71 -8.96 -17.71
C ALA A 184 -6.47 -7.79 -17.09
N VAL A 185 -6.64 -7.85 -15.76
CA VAL A 185 -7.22 -6.78 -14.94
C VAL A 185 -6.24 -6.33 -13.87
N ALA A 186 -5.93 -5.04 -13.86
CA ALA A 186 -5.06 -4.41 -12.88
C ALA A 186 -5.87 -3.54 -11.91
N ILE A 187 -5.97 -3.95 -10.65
CA ILE A 187 -6.65 -3.19 -9.60
C ILE A 187 -5.61 -2.39 -8.81
N ILE A 188 -5.61 -1.08 -8.98
CA ILE A 188 -4.67 -0.17 -8.31
C ILE A 188 -5.34 0.44 -7.09
N ILE A 189 -4.83 0.13 -5.88
CA ILE A 189 -5.32 0.70 -4.64
C ILE A 189 -4.38 1.82 -4.18
N SER A 190 -4.83 3.06 -4.32
CA SER A 190 -4.04 4.25 -4.01
C SER A 190 -4.89 5.31 -3.30
N VAL A 191 -5.23 5.06 -2.03
CA VAL A 191 -6.14 5.90 -1.24
C VAL A 191 -5.81 7.39 -1.36
N ASN A 192 -4.55 7.76 -1.18
CA ASN A 192 -4.09 9.15 -1.20
C ASN A 192 -3.39 9.56 -2.52
N GLY A 193 -3.40 8.69 -3.54
CA GLY A 193 -2.71 8.97 -4.81
C GLY A 193 -1.19 8.73 -4.79
N ASN A 194 -0.66 8.04 -3.77
CA ASN A 194 0.79 7.91 -3.61
C ASN A 194 1.41 6.80 -4.49
N TYR A 195 0.61 5.91 -5.08
CA TYR A 195 1.14 4.76 -5.84
C TYR A 195 1.96 5.20 -7.05
N GLU A 196 1.53 6.24 -7.77
CA GLU A 196 2.26 6.79 -8.92
C GLU A 196 3.69 7.24 -8.56
N ARG A 197 3.86 7.78 -7.36
CA ARG A 197 5.17 8.21 -6.85
C ARG A 197 6.00 7.04 -6.32
N THR A 198 5.36 6.05 -5.69
CA THR A 198 6.07 4.93 -5.04
C THR A 198 6.42 3.80 -6.00
N CYS A 199 5.61 3.58 -7.03
CA CYS A 199 5.75 2.49 -7.99
C CYS A 199 5.55 2.97 -9.45
N PRO A 200 6.27 4.01 -9.92
CA PRO A 200 6.03 4.59 -11.25
C PRO A 200 6.31 3.59 -12.38
N LYS A 201 7.26 2.67 -12.18
CA LYS A 201 7.62 1.65 -13.17
C LYS A 201 6.52 0.63 -13.35
N ALA A 202 5.93 0.10 -12.26
CA ALA A 202 4.79 -0.82 -12.32
C ALA A 202 3.61 -0.15 -13.03
N LEU A 203 3.27 1.08 -12.66
CA LEU A 203 2.19 1.84 -13.28
C LEU A 203 2.40 2.07 -14.78
N SER A 204 3.64 2.38 -15.20
CA SER A 204 3.98 2.51 -16.62
C SER A 204 3.79 1.21 -17.40
N LEU A 205 4.13 0.07 -16.80
CA LEU A 205 3.96 -1.26 -17.39
C LEU A 205 2.48 -1.63 -17.50
N ILE A 206 1.68 -1.43 -16.45
CA ILE A 206 0.23 -1.64 -16.47
C ILE A 206 -0.40 -0.87 -17.63
N ARG A 207 -0.05 0.40 -17.80
CA ARG A 207 -0.59 1.23 -18.89
C ARG A 207 -0.17 0.76 -20.29
N LYS A 208 1.00 0.15 -20.43
CA LYS A 208 1.52 -0.36 -21.70
C LYS A 208 0.98 -1.74 -22.06
N SER A 209 0.52 -2.51 -21.07
CA SER A 209 0.04 -3.87 -21.28
C SER A 209 -1.29 -3.97 -22.02
N GLY A 210 -2.09 -2.90 -22.02
CA GLY A 210 -3.47 -2.91 -22.52
C GLY A 210 -4.46 -3.56 -21.54
N ALA A 211 -4.03 -3.96 -20.34
CA ALA A 211 -4.89 -4.51 -19.30
C ALA A 211 -5.97 -3.51 -18.89
N LYS A 212 -7.16 -4.00 -18.56
CA LYS A 212 -8.20 -3.18 -17.94
C LYS A 212 -7.75 -2.72 -16.57
N SER A 213 -7.82 -1.42 -16.33
CA SER A 213 -7.29 -0.79 -15.13
C SER A 213 -8.37 -0.17 -14.26
N VAL A 214 -8.37 -0.49 -12.98
CA VAL A 214 -9.30 0.04 -11.97
C VAL A 214 -8.51 0.74 -10.89
N LEU A 215 -8.89 1.97 -10.54
CA LEU A 215 -8.30 2.73 -9.45
C LEU A 215 -9.29 2.83 -8.28
N ILE A 216 -8.86 2.45 -7.08
CA ILE A 216 -9.59 2.69 -5.83
C ILE A 216 -8.89 3.83 -5.08
N THR A 217 -9.59 4.95 -4.88
CA THR A 217 -8.98 6.17 -4.30
C THR A 217 -9.98 7.04 -3.55
N SER A 218 -9.50 7.76 -2.51
CA SER A 218 -10.20 8.90 -1.89
C SER A 218 -9.79 10.24 -2.48
N ASN A 219 -8.85 10.25 -3.44
CA ASN A 219 -8.33 11.48 -4.01
C ASN A 219 -8.72 11.63 -5.49
N PRO A 220 -9.85 12.28 -5.79
CA PRO A 220 -10.35 12.40 -7.15
C PRO A 220 -9.54 13.36 -8.04
N THR A 221 -8.58 14.09 -7.47
CA THR A 221 -7.84 15.13 -8.19
C THR A 221 -6.47 14.69 -8.70
N ILE A 222 -6.09 13.42 -8.49
CA ILE A 222 -4.81 12.90 -8.99
C ILE A 222 -4.88 12.61 -10.49
N ASP A 223 -3.77 12.83 -11.18
CA ASP A 223 -3.67 12.58 -12.63
C ASP A 223 -3.98 11.13 -13.01
N LEU A 224 -3.74 10.19 -12.11
CA LEU A 224 -4.01 8.78 -12.32
C LEU A 224 -5.49 8.48 -12.61
N VAL A 225 -6.42 9.27 -12.05
CA VAL A 225 -7.87 9.16 -12.31
C VAL A 225 -8.20 9.26 -13.82
N ARG A 226 -7.45 10.06 -14.57
CA ARG A 226 -7.63 10.25 -16.01
C ARG A 226 -6.91 9.21 -16.88
N LYS A 227 -6.18 8.30 -16.23
CA LYS A 227 -5.26 7.37 -16.91
C LYS A 227 -5.64 5.90 -16.69
N VAL A 228 -6.82 5.65 -16.14
CA VAL A 228 -7.39 4.32 -15.87
C VAL A 228 -8.77 4.19 -16.48
N ASP A 229 -9.22 2.95 -16.71
CA ASP A 229 -10.53 2.69 -17.33
C ASP A 229 -11.69 2.93 -16.35
N HIS A 230 -11.51 2.53 -15.07
CA HIS A 230 -12.53 2.63 -14.03
C HIS A 230 -11.99 3.28 -12.76
N VAL A 231 -12.83 4.05 -12.07
CA VAL A 231 -12.47 4.72 -10.82
C VAL A 231 -13.52 4.48 -9.75
N ILE A 232 -13.15 3.79 -8.68
CA ILE A 232 -13.97 3.60 -7.50
C ILE A 232 -13.56 4.64 -6.44
N ARG A 233 -14.44 5.58 -6.20
CA ARG A 233 -14.25 6.62 -5.18
C ARG A 233 -14.70 6.09 -3.82
N ILE A 234 -13.81 6.18 -2.83
CA ILE A 234 -14.06 5.72 -1.45
C ILE A 234 -14.05 6.88 -0.44
N GLY A 235 -14.40 8.07 -0.89
CA GLY A 235 -14.42 9.30 -0.12
C GLY A 235 -13.89 10.49 -0.90
N ASP A 236 -13.63 11.58 -0.20
CA ASP A 236 -13.08 12.80 -0.76
C ASP A 236 -11.72 13.18 -0.15
N LYS A 237 -11.15 14.28 -0.65
CA LYS A 237 -9.85 14.80 -0.22
C LYS A 237 -9.86 15.30 1.23
N ALA A 238 -10.99 15.78 1.74
CA ALA A 238 -11.12 16.29 3.11
C ALA A 238 -10.91 15.17 4.14
N HIS A 239 -11.33 13.96 3.82
CA HIS A 239 -11.31 12.79 4.70
C HIS A 239 -10.18 11.80 4.42
N MET A 240 -9.17 12.18 3.63
CA MET A 240 -8.03 11.29 3.27
C MET A 240 -7.29 10.69 4.47
N LYS A 241 -7.29 11.34 5.63
CA LYS A 241 -6.68 10.80 6.85
C LYS A 241 -7.41 9.56 7.37
N MET A 242 -8.72 9.46 7.11
CA MET A 242 -9.59 8.33 7.48
C MET A 242 -9.73 7.28 6.37
N GLY A 243 -9.09 7.48 5.24
CA GLY A 243 -9.19 6.61 4.07
C GLY A 243 -8.86 5.13 4.29
N LYS A 244 -8.23 4.78 5.42
CA LYS A 244 -8.04 3.39 5.82
C LYS A 244 -9.36 2.72 6.18
N HIS A 245 -10.23 3.41 6.91
CA HIS A 245 -11.51 2.90 7.36
C HIS A 245 -12.48 2.76 6.21
N THR A 246 -12.55 3.78 5.35
CA THR A 246 -13.38 3.72 4.13
C THR A 246 -12.89 2.64 3.17
N LEU A 247 -11.57 2.45 3.01
CA LEU A 247 -11.03 1.39 2.16
C LEU A 247 -11.44 0.00 2.66
N LEU A 248 -11.25 -0.29 3.96
CA LEU A 248 -11.64 -1.59 4.51
C LEU A 248 -13.14 -1.84 4.35
N THR A 249 -13.98 -0.85 4.69
CA THR A 249 -15.44 -0.97 4.53
C THR A 249 -15.82 -1.27 3.08
N VAL A 250 -15.21 -0.58 2.10
CA VAL A 250 -15.48 -0.84 0.68
C VAL A 250 -15.01 -2.22 0.24
N ILE A 251 -13.85 -2.69 0.74
CA ILE A 251 -13.36 -4.04 0.42
C ILE A 251 -14.33 -5.10 0.94
N GLU A 252 -14.80 -4.99 2.18
CA GLU A 252 -15.80 -5.92 2.76
C GLU A 252 -17.11 -5.91 1.98
N LEU A 253 -17.65 -4.72 1.68
CA LEU A 253 -18.88 -4.60 0.89
C LEU A 253 -18.74 -5.22 -0.50
N ARG A 254 -17.59 -5.10 -1.14
CA ARG A 254 -17.31 -5.70 -2.44
C ARG A 254 -17.18 -7.23 -2.36
N ALA A 255 -16.58 -7.77 -1.31
CA ALA A 255 -16.54 -9.20 -1.09
C ALA A 255 -17.97 -9.77 -0.92
N CYS A 256 -18.79 -9.14 -0.08
CA CYS A 256 -20.20 -9.50 0.07
C CYS A 256 -20.98 -9.39 -1.26
N ARG A 257 -20.73 -8.33 -2.04
CA ARG A 257 -21.39 -8.13 -3.34
C ARG A 257 -20.95 -9.16 -4.37
N TYR A 258 -19.66 -9.48 -4.44
CA TYR A 258 -19.13 -10.53 -5.31
C TYR A 258 -19.74 -11.87 -4.98
N PHE A 259 -19.81 -12.22 -3.68
CA PHE A 259 -20.48 -13.44 -3.21
C PHE A 259 -21.92 -13.50 -3.68
N ALA A 260 -22.68 -12.42 -3.49
CA ALA A 260 -24.10 -12.36 -3.88
C ALA A 260 -24.30 -12.49 -5.40
N LEU A 261 -23.38 -11.96 -6.21
CA LEU A 261 -23.50 -12.01 -7.68
C LEU A 261 -23.07 -13.37 -8.27
N TYR A 262 -22.00 -14.00 -7.75
CA TYR A 262 -21.32 -15.09 -8.44
C TYR A 262 -21.24 -16.42 -7.69
N SER A 263 -21.48 -16.46 -6.37
CA SER A 263 -21.35 -17.71 -5.60
C SER A 263 -22.45 -18.74 -5.87
N HIS A 264 -23.52 -18.36 -6.55
CA HIS A 264 -24.60 -19.30 -6.90
C HIS A 264 -24.36 -20.04 -8.20
N GLU A 265 -23.44 -19.56 -9.06
CA GLU A 265 -23.11 -20.21 -10.35
C GLU A 265 -22.31 -21.52 -10.16
N ASN A 266 -21.63 -21.70 -9.03
CA ASN A 266 -20.82 -22.89 -8.72
C ASN A 266 -21.54 -23.95 -7.86
N ARG A 267 -22.86 -23.85 -7.68
CA ARG A 267 -23.66 -24.82 -6.89
C ARG A 267 -24.42 -25.86 -7.74
N VAL A 268 -23.87 -26.19 -8.92
CA VAL A 268 -24.38 -27.30 -9.75
C VAL A 268 -23.46 -28.50 -9.68
#